data_288f3c049750dbd9301260af6470ce0e
#
_entry.id   288f3c049750dbd9301260af6470ce0e
#
_cell.length_a   1.000
_cell.length_b   1.000
_cell.length_c   1.000
_cell.angle_alpha   90.00
_cell.angle_beta   90.00
_cell.angle_gamma   90.00
#
_symmetry.space_group_name_H-M   'P 1'
#
loop_
_entity.id
_entity.type
_entity.pdbx_description
1 polymer ?
#
loop_
_entity_poly.entity_id
_entity_poly.type
_entity_poly.pdbx_seq_one_letter_code
_entity_poly.pdbx_strand_id
1 'polypeptide(L)'
;STYAAAGRRLPRASLRVRIADATWPIEAVRAVPTYRRQAMGLHFIKIAVVYLVIGTMLGAWMGSIQTFTYAPVHAHILLLGWVSLAMAGVIYHLYPAASDTRLAKAHFWIHNLVLPPFMVVLALFLTGTKAAGPVLGIASVVMIVGLACFMVNVLTNAKPAG
;
A
#
# COMPACT_ATOMS: atom_id res chain seq x y z
N SER A 1 18.80 68.01 -15.25
CA SER A 1 17.82 66.96 -14.91
C SER A 1 18.26 66.24 -13.70
N THR A 2 17.64 66.55 -12.62
CA THR A 2 17.92 66.15 -11.27
C THR A 2 17.02 64.97 -10.89
N TYR A 3 17.58 63.75 -10.71
CA TYR A 3 16.87 62.61 -10.08
C TYR A 3 17.30 62.57 -8.63
N ALA A 4 16.49 63.14 -7.75
CA ALA A 4 16.60 62.99 -6.33
C ALA A 4 16.03 61.63 -5.93
N ALA A 5 16.90 60.67 -5.55
CA ALA A 5 16.53 59.41 -4.99
C ALA A 5 16.02 59.61 -3.55
N ALA A 6 14.71 59.60 -3.37
CA ALA A 6 14.08 59.58 -2.06
C ALA A 6 14.26 58.19 -1.44
N GLY A 7 15.33 57.97 -0.64
CA GLY A 7 15.53 56.79 0.17
C GLY A 7 14.50 56.74 1.29
N ARG A 8 13.38 56.04 1.05
CA ARG A 8 12.45 55.63 2.10
C ARG A 8 13.14 54.58 2.95
N ARG A 9 13.67 54.98 4.06
CA ARG A 9 14.03 54.05 5.13
C ARG A 9 12.76 53.41 5.63
N LEU A 10 12.61 52.12 5.33
CA LEU A 10 11.56 51.32 5.94
C LEU A 10 11.79 51.33 7.47
N PRO A 11 10.75 51.59 8.28
CA PRO A 11 10.88 51.52 9.72
C PRO A 11 11.35 50.11 10.09
N ARG A 12 12.44 50.03 10.81
CA ARG A 12 12.84 48.81 11.54
C ARG A 12 11.84 48.58 12.67
N ALA A 13 10.58 48.34 12.30
CA ALA A 13 9.61 47.75 13.19
C ALA A 13 10.18 46.39 13.56
N SER A 14 10.65 46.33 14.77
CA SER A 14 11.14 45.18 15.48
C SER A 14 10.28 43.97 15.16
N LEU A 15 10.80 43.07 14.30
CA LEU A 15 10.33 41.71 14.16
C LEU A 15 10.78 40.92 15.41
N ARG A 16 10.43 41.44 16.59
CA ARG A 16 10.31 40.60 17.76
C ARG A 16 9.02 39.80 17.56
N VAL A 17 9.15 38.73 16.85
CA VAL A 17 8.15 37.64 16.93
C VAL A 17 8.06 37.35 18.42
N ARG A 18 6.98 37.79 19.06
CA ARG A 18 6.65 37.38 20.42
C ARG A 18 6.35 35.91 20.39
N ILE A 19 7.36 35.09 20.61
CA ILE A 19 7.22 33.63 20.77
C ILE A 19 6.32 33.32 21.97
N ALA A 20 6.14 34.30 22.89
CA ALA A 20 5.31 34.16 24.08
C ALA A 20 3.79 34.12 23.81
N ASP A 21 3.33 34.68 22.67
CA ASP A 21 1.88 34.70 22.33
C ASP A 21 1.51 33.60 21.31
N ALA A 22 2.47 32.77 20.90
CA ALA A 22 2.20 31.59 20.09
C ALA A 22 1.59 30.49 20.98
N THR A 23 0.39 30.72 21.47
CA THR A 23 -0.50 29.61 21.86
C THR A 23 -0.80 28.86 20.58
N TRP A 24 0.08 27.93 20.20
CA TRP A 24 -0.25 26.95 19.18
C TRP A 24 -1.55 26.32 19.60
N PRO A 25 -2.63 26.47 18.84
CA PRO A 25 -3.89 25.87 19.20
C PRO A 25 -3.63 24.38 19.39
N ILE A 26 -3.92 23.89 20.60
CA ILE A 26 -3.78 22.45 20.94
C ILE A 26 -4.51 21.59 19.91
N GLU A 27 -5.48 22.15 19.20
CA GLU A 27 -6.15 21.59 18.04
C GLU A 27 -5.22 21.33 16.84
N ALA A 28 -4.21 22.17 16.61
CA ALA A 28 -3.21 21.94 15.57
C ALA A 28 -2.28 20.76 15.92
N VAL A 29 -2.04 20.52 17.20
CA VAL A 29 -1.32 19.33 17.68
C VAL A 29 -2.20 18.09 17.61
N ARG A 30 -3.52 18.22 17.74
CA ARG A 30 -4.49 17.13 17.51
C ARG A 30 -4.66 16.80 16.03
N ALA A 31 -4.26 17.67 15.12
CA ALA A 31 -4.25 17.42 13.67
C ALA A 31 -3.13 16.47 13.22
N VAL A 32 -2.36 15.86 14.14
CA VAL A 32 -1.38 14.81 13.86
C VAL A 32 -1.96 13.38 14.04
N PRO A 33 -3.08 13.04 13.40
CA PRO A 33 -3.51 11.64 13.31
C PRO A 33 -3.13 10.98 11.98
N THR A 34 -2.53 11.71 11.05
CA THR A 34 -2.33 11.22 9.70
C THR A 34 -1.20 10.19 9.59
N TYR A 35 -0.17 10.28 10.41
CA TYR A 35 0.97 9.37 10.32
C TYR A 35 0.61 7.89 10.63
N ARG A 36 -0.23 7.65 11.64
CA ARG A 36 -0.63 6.29 12.01
C ARG A 36 -1.58 5.64 10.99
N ARG A 37 -2.41 6.45 10.34
CA ARG A 37 -3.37 5.98 9.32
C ARG A 37 -2.69 5.67 7.99
N GLN A 38 -1.62 6.39 7.65
CA GLN A 38 -0.82 6.15 6.44
C GLN A 38 0.08 4.91 6.55
N ALA A 39 0.35 4.42 7.77
CA ALA A 39 1.24 3.29 8.00
C ALA A 39 0.73 2.00 7.33
N MET A 40 -0.58 1.75 7.29
CA MET A 40 -1.12 0.54 6.66
C MET A 40 -0.85 0.51 5.16
N GLY A 41 -1.13 1.60 4.44
CA GLY A 41 -0.85 1.70 3.00
C GLY A 41 0.63 1.46 2.70
N LEU A 42 1.53 2.03 3.51
CA LEU A 42 2.96 1.84 3.36
C LEU A 42 3.41 0.38 3.58
N HIS A 43 2.79 -0.35 4.53
CA HIS A 43 3.09 -1.77 4.72
C HIS A 43 2.72 -2.61 3.49
N PHE A 44 1.56 -2.36 2.89
CA PHE A 44 1.17 -3.01 1.63
C PHE A 44 2.20 -2.76 0.52
N ILE A 45 2.63 -1.51 0.33
CA ILE A 45 3.61 -1.15 -0.72
C ILE A 45 4.96 -1.83 -0.47
N LYS A 46 5.45 -1.84 0.77
CA LYS A 46 6.73 -2.49 1.11
C LYS A 46 6.70 -3.99 0.80
N ILE A 47 5.61 -4.68 1.14
CA ILE A 47 5.46 -6.11 0.85
C ILE A 47 5.33 -6.33 -0.67
N ALA A 48 4.58 -5.48 -1.36
CA ALA A 48 4.41 -5.56 -2.81
C ALA A 48 5.75 -5.50 -3.55
N VAL A 49 6.65 -4.58 -3.18
CA VAL A 49 7.98 -4.46 -3.80
C VAL A 49 8.81 -5.73 -3.63
N VAL A 50 8.68 -6.43 -2.50
CA VAL A 50 9.34 -7.73 -2.31
C VAL A 50 8.81 -8.77 -3.31
N TYR A 51 7.48 -8.83 -3.51
CA TYR A 51 6.88 -9.72 -4.51
C TYR A 51 7.28 -9.36 -5.95
N LEU A 52 7.44 -8.07 -6.26
CA LEU A 52 7.95 -7.65 -7.56
C LEU A 52 9.31 -8.29 -7.85
N VAL A 53 10.24 -8.21 -6.90
CA VAL A 53 11.58 -8.78 -7.07
C VAL A 53 11.52 -10.30 -7.19
N ILE A 54 10.77 -10.98 -6.30
CA ILE A 54 10.62 -12.45 -6.34
C ILE A 54 10.01 -12.89 -7.67
N GLY A 55 8.93 -12.23 -8.10
CA GLY A 55 8.28 -12.57 -9.36
C GLY A 55 9.20 -12.36 -10.57
N THR A 56 9.92 -11.25 -10.61
CA THR A 56 10.89 -10.95 -11.70
C THR A 56 12.02 -11.98 -11.73
N MET A 57 12.57 -12.36 -10.57
CA MET A 57 13.61 -13.41 -10.48
C MET A 57 13.10 -14.75 -11.00
N LEU A 58 11.87 -15.14 -10.62
CA LEU A 58 11.26 -16.38 -11.12
C LEU A 58 11.07 -16.34 -12.64
N GLY A 59 10.63 -15.21 -13.20
CA GLY A 59 10.50 -15.02 -14.64
C GLY A 59 11.85 -15.12 -15.38
N ALA A 60 12.87 -14.45 -14.87
CA ALA A 60 14.23 -14.50 -15.43
C ALA A 60 14.81 -15.94 -15.39
N TRP A 61 14.61 -16.64 -14.27
CA TRP A 61 15.04 -18.03 -14.13
C TRP A 61 14.33 -18.93 -15.14
N MET A 62 12.99 -18.87 -15.26
CA MET A 62 12.23 -19.64 -16.26
C MET A 62 12.71 -19.35 -17.69
N GLY A 63 12.96 -18.09 -18.00
CA GLY A 63 13.48 -17.68 -19.31
C GLY A 63 14.89 -18.26 -19.59
N SER A 64 15.77 -18.30 -18.58
CA SER A 64 17.13 -18.83 -18.74
C SER A 64 17.16 -20.35 -19.00
N ILE A 65 16.26 -21.11 -18.40
CA ILE A 65 16.17 -22.56 -18.57
C ILE A 65 15.13 -22.99 -19.61
N GLN A 66 14.46 -22.03 -20.26
CA GLN A 66 13.40 -22.25 -21.26
C GLN A 66 12.28 -23.21 -20.79
N THR A 67 11.96 -23.19 -19.48
CA THR A 67 10.91 -24.01 -18.87
C THR A 67 9.87 -23.12 -18.21
N PHE A 68 8.63 -23.20 -18.67
CA PHE A 68 7.55 -22.29 -18.26
C PHE A 68 6.47 -22.96 -17.39
N THR A 69 6.78 -24.10 -16.79
CA THR A 69 5.85 -24.81 -15.88
C THR A 69 5.32 -23.91 -14.77
N TYR A 70 6.14 -23.00 -14.25
CA TYR A 70 5.77 -22.09 -13.17
C TYR A 70 5.23 -20.73 -13.67
N ALA A 71 4.92 -20.59 -14.96
CA ALA A 71 4.34 -19.34 -15.48
C ALA A 71 3.07 -18.91 -14.72
N PRO A 72 2.14 -19.80 -14.31
CA PRO A 72 1.01 -19.39 -13.47
C PRO A 72 1.43 -18.88 -12.08
N VAL A 73 2.47 -19.47 -11.45
CA VAL A 73 3.00 -18.99 -10.16
C VAL A 73 3.60 -17.60 -10.31
N HIS A 74 4.43 -17.41 -11.33
CA HIS A 74 5.02 -16.12 -11.69
C HIS A 74 3.94 -15.04 -11.88
N ALA A 75 2.90 -15.35 -12.66
CA ALA A 75 1.80 -14.44 -12.92
C ALA A 75 1.04 -14.06 -11.62
N HIS A 76 0.74 -15.03 -10.75
CA HIS A 76 0.07 -14.75 -9.49
C HIS A 76 0.94 -13.97 -8.52
N ILE A 77 2.24 -14.23 -8.45
CA ILE A 77 3.18 -13.43 -7.63
C ILE A 77 3.16 -11.98 -8.10
N LEU A 78 3.18 -11.72 -9.41
CA LEU A 78 3.15 -10.36 -9.93
C LEU A 78 1.77 -9.71 -9.82
N LEU A 79 0.69 -10.42 -10.11
CA LEU A 79 -0.66 -9.85 -10.09
C LEU A 79 -1.20 -9.70 -8.67
N LEU A 80 -1.17 -10.75 -7.85
CA LEU A 80 -1.67 -10.69 -6.48
C LEU A 80 -0.63 -10.11 -5.52
N GLY A 81 0.63 -10.51 -5.66
CA GLY A 81 1.69 -10.06 -4.77
C GLY A 81 2.17 -8.63 -5.05
N TRP A 82 2.45 -8.28 -6.30
CA TRP A 82 2.93 -6.93 -6.64
C TRP A 82 1.78 -5.97 -6.94
N VAL A 83 1.03 -6.20 -8.01
CA VAL A 83 0.05 -5.20 -8.51
C VAL A 83 -1.06 -4.97 -7.50
N SER A 84 -1.71 -6.04 -7.02
CA SER A 84 -2.87 -5.91 -6.11
C SER A 84 -2.48 -5.30 -4.77
N LEU A 85 -1.35 -5.71 -4.16
CA LEU A 85 -0.90 -5.13 -2.90
C LEU A 85 -0.42 -3.68 -3.08
N ALA A 86 0.30 -3.36 -4.16
CA ALA A 86 0.73 -1.99 -4.43
C ALA A 86 -0.49 -1.06 -4.62
N MET A 87 -1.47 -1.48 -5.41
CA MET A 87 -2.71 -0.71 -5.62
C MET A 87 -3.52 -0.54 -4.34
N ALA A 88 -3.66 -1.61 -3.54
CA ALA A 88 -4.30 -1.51 -2.24
C ALA A 88 -3.57 -0.54 -1.32
N GLY A 89 -2.23 -0.58 -1.32
CA GLY A 89 -1.40 0.34 -0.56
C GLY A 89 -1.60 1.79 -0.96
N VAL A 90 -1.62 2.08 -2.26
CA VAL A 90 -1.90 3.43 -2.79
C VAL A 90 -3.32 3.89 -2.43
N ILE A 91 -4.33 3.04 -2.60
CA ILE A 91 -5.71 3.36 -2.26
C ILE A 91 -5.85 3.67 -0.76
N TYR A 92 -5.27 2.85 0.12
CA TYR A 92 -5.31 3.10 1.56
C TYR A 92 -4.50 4.33 1.98
N HIS A 93 -3.49 4.71 1.21
CA HIS A 93 -2.76 5.96 1.43
C HIS A 93 -3.61 7.19 1.04
N LEU A 94 -4.27 7.13 -0.12
CA LEU A 94 -5.12 8.22 -0.63
C LEU A 94 -6.44 8.36 0.14
N TYR A 95 -6.98 7.25 0.68
CA TYR A 95 -8.25 7.22 1.40
C TYR A 95 -8.05 6.72 2.85
N PRO A 96 -7.56 7.57 3.76
CA PRO A 96 -7.25 7.16 5.13
C PRO A 96 -8.44 6.60 5.92
N ALA A 97 -9.67 7.05 5.61
CA ALA A 97 -10.89 6.51 6.21
C ALA A 97 -11.09 5.03 5.89
N ALA A 98 -10.75 4.60 4.67
CA ALA A 98 -10.80 3.20 4.27
C ALA A 98 -9.69 2.36 4.93
N SER A 99 -8.53 2.95 5.24
CA SER A 99 -7.40 2.23 5.85
C SER A 99 -7.61 1.83 7.32
N ASP A 100 -8.48 2.54 8.05
CA ASP A 100 -8.68 2.35 9.51
C ASP A 100 -9.91 1.48 9.83
N THR A 101 -10.31 0.62 8.93
CA THR A 101 -11.48 -0.25 9.09
C THR A 101 -11.09 -1.68 9.49
N ARG A 102 -12.06 -2.43 10.03
CA ARG A 102 -11.89 -3.87 10.27
C ARG A 102 -11.69 -4.64 8.96
N LEU A 103 -12.35 -4.21 7.88
CA LEU A 103 -12.22 -4.80 6.55
C LEU A 103 -10.81 -4.62 5.98
N ALA A 104 -10.20 -3.44 6.15
CA ALA A 104 -8.81 -3.22 5.74
C ALA A 104 -7.84 -4.16 6.47
N LYS A 105 -8.03 -4.34 7.77
CA LYS A 105 -7.22 -5.26 8.59
C LYS A 105 -7.43 -6.72 8.17
N ALA A 106 -8.67 -7.12 7.94
CA ALA A 106 -9.00 -8.46 7.45
C ALA A 106 -8.36 -8.72 6.08
N HIS A 107 -8.51 -7.79 5.12
CA HIS A 107 -7.84 -7.86 3.82
C HIS A 107 -6.33 -7.99 3.98
N PHE A 108 -5.70 -7.16 4.80
CA PHE A 108 -4.25 -7.19 5.02
C PHE A 108 -3.78 -8.58 5.47
N TRP A 109 -4.38 -9.10 6.53
CA TRP A 109 -3.96 -10.36 7.11
C TRP A 109 -4.28 -11.56 6.23
N ILE A 110 -5.49 -11.64 5.67
CA ILE A 110 -5.87 -12.75 4.77
C ILE A 110 -4.94 -12.75 3.56
N HIS A 111 -4.77 -11.62 2.90
CA HIS A 111 -3.96 -11.54 1.69
C HIS A 111 -2.50 -11.96 1.94
N ASN A 112 -1.87 -11.40 2.98
CA ASN A 112 -0.46 -11.63 3.24
C ASN A 112 -0.17 -13.01 3.87
N LEU A 113 -1.10 -13.60 4.61
CA LEU A 113 -0.92 -14.94 5.18
C LEU A 113 -1.24 -16.05 4.19
N VAL A 114 -2.19 -15.82 3.28
CA VAL A 114 -2.64 -16.84 2.33
C VAL A 114 -1.78 -16.87 1.08
N LEU A 115 -1.32 -15.73 0.60
CA LEU A 115 -0.59 -15.65 -0.68
C LEU A 115 0.69 -16.53 -0.72
N PRO A 116 1.59 -16.54 0.28
CA PRO A 116 2.78 -17.38 0.22
C PRO A 116 2.46 -18.88 0.14
N PRO A 117 1.65 -19.46 1.04
CA PRO A 117 1.30 -20.88 0.94
C PRO A 117 0.51 -21.19 -0.34
N PHE A 118 -0.33 -20.27 -0.82
CA PHE A 118 -1.04 -20.43 -2.09
C PHE A 118 -0.06 -20.62 -3.25
N MET A 119 1.02 -19.81 -3.33
CA MET A 119 2.04 -19.94 -4.37
C MET A 119 2.79 -21.27 -4.30
N VAL A 120 3.12 -21.75 -3.09
CA VAL A 120 3.77 -23.06 -2.89
C VAL A 120 2.85 -24.19 -3.34
N VAL A 121 1.59 -24.18 -2.91
CA VAL A 121 0.62 -25.22 -3.25
C VAL A 121 0.34 -25.22 -4.76
N LEU A 122 0.25 -24.05 -5.38
CA LEU A 122 0.11 -23.93 -6.83
C LEU A 122 1.31 -24.55 -7.56
N ALA A 123 2.53 -24.27 -7.10
CA ALA A 123 3.74 -24.86 -7.68
C ALA A 123 3.74 -26.40 -7.58
N LEU A 124 3.37 -26.94 -6.42
CA LEU A 124 3.25 -28.39 -6.21
C LEU A 124 2.19 -29.03 -7.11
N PHE A 125 1.06 -28.36 -7.28
CA PHE A 125 -0.01 -28.84 -8.17
C PHE A 125 0.47 -28.89 -9.63
N LEU A 126 1.18 -27.86 -10.10
CA LEU A 126 1.70 -27.79 -11.47
C LEU A 126 2.78 -28.85 -11.74
N THR A 127 3.48 -29.32 -10.72
CA THR A 127 4.48 -30.41 -10.83
C THR A 127 3.87 -31.82 -10.65
N GLY A 128 2.53 -31.94 -10.63
CA GLY A 128 1.82 -33.21 -10.65
C GLY A 128 1.39 -33.74 -9.26
N THR A 129 1.57 -32.98 -8.18
CA THR A 129 1.10 -33.36 -6.84
C THR A 129 -0.42 -33.19 -6.74
N LYS A 130 -1.19 -34.19 -7.17
CA LYS A 130 -2.68 -34.15 -7.20
C LYS A 130 -3.29 -33.83 -5.82
N ALA A 131 -2.68 -34.30 -4.73
CA ALA A 131 -3.12 -34.01 -3.37
C ALA A 131 -3.10 -32.51 -3.01
N ALA A 132 -2.37 -31.69 -3.76
CA ALA A 132 -2.37 -30.23 -3.60
C ALA A 132 -3.67 -29.55 -4.09
N GLY A 133 -4.44 -30.21 -4.98
CA GLY A 133 -5.63 -29.63 -5.59
C GLY A 133 -6.70 -29.12 -4.61
N PRO A 134 -7.17 -29.92 -3.64
CA PRO A 134 -8.13 -29.47 -2.64
C PRO A 134 -7.63 -28.29 -1.80
N VAL A 135 -6.35 -28.31 -1.40
CA VAL A 135 -5.73 -27.23 -0.61
C VAL A 135 -5.63 -25.95 -1.45
N LEU A 136 -5.29 -26.08 -2.74
CA LEU A 136 -5.27 -24.97 -3.69
C LEU A 136 -6.66 -24.35 -3.84
N GLY A 137 -7.71 -25.17 -3.94
CA GLY A 137 -9.09 -24.71 -3.98
C GLY A 137 -9.49 -23.90 -2.74
N ILE A 138 -9.18 -24.42 -1.55
CA ILE A 138 -9.45 -23.71 -0.28
C ILE A 138 -8.68 -22.37 -0.23
N ALA A 139 -7.38 -22.38 -0.53
CA ALA A 139 -6.58 -21.19 -0.53
C ALA A 139 -7.10 -20.14 -1.53
N SER A 140 -7.59 -20.56 -2.71
CA SER A 140 -8.22 -19.67 -3.69
C SER A 140 -9.47 -19.00 -3.14
N VAL A 141 -10.36 -19.77 -2.49
CA VAL A 141 -11.58 -19.22 -1.87
C VAL A 141 -11.24 -18.21 -0.77
N VAL A 142 -10.28 -18.54 0.10
CA VAL A 142 -9.85 -17.63 1.18
C VAL A 142 -9.24 -16.34 0.59
N MET A 143 -8.46 -16.45 -0.49
CA MET A 143 -7.94 -15.28 -1.19
C MET A 143 -9.05 -14.40 -1.76
N ILE A 144 -10.07 -15.00 -2.39
CA ILE A 144 -11.25 -14.28 -2.89
C ILE A 144 -11.98 -13.56 -1.76
N VAL A 145 -12.13 -14.17 -0.59
CA VAL A 145 -12.71 -13.51 0.60
C VAL A 145 -11.88 -12.29 1.02
N GLY A 146 -10.55 -12.40 1.02
CA GLY A 146 -9.68 -11.27 1.31
C GLY A 146 -9.88 -10.11 0.32
N LEU A 147 -9.95 -10.40 -0.98
CA LEU A 147 -10.20 -9.40 -2.02
C LEU A 147 -11.62 -8.84 -1.95
N ALA A 148 -12.61 -9.64 -1.57
CA ALA A 148 -13.98 -9.16 -1.32
C ALA A 148 -14.03 -8.18 -0.14
N CYS A 149 -13.28 -8.43 0.93
CA CYS A 149 -13.12 -7.47 2.02
C CYS A 149 -12.54 -6.13 1.53
N PHE A 150 -11.55 -6.17 0.64
CA PHE A 150 -10.99 -4.97 0.00
C PHE A 150 -12.03 -4.25 -0.83
N MET A 151 -12.72 -4.96 -1.72
CA MET A 151 -13.75 -4.41 -2.60
C MET A 151 -14.84 -3.69 -1.79
N VAL A 152 -15.46 -4.39 -0.83
CA VAL A 152 -16.51 -3.81 0.01
C VAL A 152 -16.00 -2.60 0.77
N ASN A 153 -14.79 -2.67 1.32
CA ASN A 153 -14.19 -1.58 2.07
C ASN A 153 -13.97 -0.33 1.19
N VAL A 154 -13.45 -0.50 -0.01
CA VAL A 154 -13.24 0.63 -0.93
C VAL A 154 -14.57 1.25 -1.35
N LEU A 155 -15.55 0.42 -1.75
CA LEU A 155 -16.86 0.91 -2.19
C LEU A 155 -17.63 1.67 -1.09
N THR A 156 -17.41 1.32 0.19
CA THR A 156 -18.16 1.93 1.29
C THR A 156 -17.42 3.07 1.98
N ASN A 157 -16.09 3.03 2.05
CA ASN A 157 -15.29 3.90 2.90
C ASN A 157 -14.29 4.80 2.15
N ALA A 158 -14.01 4.56 0.85
CA ALA A 158 -13.18 5.45 0.06
C ALA A 158 -14.01 6.67 -0.36
N LYS A 159 -13.91 7.75 0.44
CA LYS A 159 -14.60 9.02 0.18
C LYS A 159 -13.56 10.10 -0.10
N PRO A 160 -13.83 11.06 -1.01
CA PRO A 160 -12.96 12.21 -1.21
C PRO A 160 -12.72 12.92 0.12
N ALA A 161 -11.51 13.43 0.32
CA ALA A 161 -11.24 14.36 1.40
C ALA A 161 -12.07 15.63 1.14
N GLY A 162 -13.03 15.95 2.02
CA GLY A 162 -13.80 17.18 1.94
C GLY A 162 -12.94 18.39 2.27
#